data_1f5f4f780be707c23e2135e2c2e8100f
#
_entry.id   1f5f4f780be707c23e2135e2c2e8100f
#
_cell.length_a   1.000
_cell.length_b   1.000
_cell.length_c   1.000
_cell.angle_alpha   90.00
_cell.angle_beta   90.00
_cell.angle_gamma   90.00
#
_symmetry.space_group_name_H-M   'P 1'
#
loop_
_entity.id
_entity.type
_entity.pdbx_description
1 polymer ?
#
loop_
_entity_poly.entity_id
_entity_poly.type
_entity_poly.pdbx_seq_one_letter_code
_entity_poly.pdbx_strand_id
1 'polypeptide(L)'
;MDGGIDATTRSDRWGYPVRTASDACIAAIDAYYDQVLAYGRDRAVILRAARHDPSCVLANALSAHFLAGKDPAESSRLLGAASDSLDNATPYEGAVFGAISCLMAYDRDDDLAVDRHFELLKEFPKDLLSLKRAQTLCFYMGRPDLSLNLVQEVLFCMIGHCLVTLLLNAQQVLVYNKDQSYIYGMLSFPLLELGRMADAEGAARKGLGINSCDLWSQHNLCHVLQYECHFEEAVKFMETCSSTWNSCSSFMYTHNWWHVAVCYLEGDSPLDKVLEVYDHCIWKELERSDAEPAEVYVNALALLMRIYVRDHMHHIAERLMLLANVFKDESMWHVEWHLDVLALWALASTKETSKAEGLLKSIKSRFSLMSWKKQQKMQSAIRLAEAIYEYGRGNFQIVFDLLGPDFDATGFKMIGASDEQLDVFNEVWYIVLLNIGQFSKVIGEVKKQVCKRGAPFLWQLLEKAYSMEGRSDAPLAGERAKVLEAASLK
;
A
#
# COMPACT_ATOMS: atom_id res chain seq x y z
N MET A 1 -48.32 3.61 -8.49
CA MET A 1 -48.33 3.07 -7.12
C MET A 1 -47.21 3.79 -6.40
N ASP A 2 -47.56 4.81 -5.63
CA ASP A 2 -46.61 5.54 -4.80
C ASP A 2 -46.07 4.55 -3.73
N GLY A 3 -44.84 4.12 -3.88
CA GLY A 3 -44.12 3.40 -2.83
C GLY A 3 -43.84 4.36 -1.69
N GLY A 4 -44.73 4.36 -0.67
CA GLY A 4 -44.47 5.10 0.57
C GLY A 4 -43.11 4.69 1.10
N ILE A 5 -42.20 5.66 1.26
CA ILE A 5 -40.90 5.46 1.93
C ILE A 5 -41.25 4.97 3.34
N ASP A 6 -40.87 3.74 3.66
CA ASP A 6 -41.01 3.18 5.01
C ASP A 6 -40.25 4.13 5.96
N ALA A 7 -40.98 4.68 6.96
CA ALA A 7 -40.42 5.65 7.92
C ALA A 7 -39.17 5.14 8.65
N THR A 8 -38.85 3.85 8.53
CA THR A 8 -37.70 3.17 9.12
C THR A 8 -36.51 2.98 8.14
N THR A 9 -36.58 3.55 6.93
CA THR A 9 -35.53 3.40 5.92
C THR A 9 -35.03 4.76 5.48
N ARG A 10 -33.72 4.92 5.37
CA ARG A 10 -32.99 6.09 4.84
C ARG A 10 -32.13 5.68 3.67
N SER A 11 -31.72 6.63 2.86
CA SER A 11 -30.70 6.38 1.82
C SER A 11 -29.35 6.90 2.27
N ASP A 12 -28.30 6.12 2.04
CA ASP A 12 -26.92 6.59 2.17
C ASP A 12 -26.51 7.51 1.01
N ARG A 13 -25.30 8.04 1.02
CA ARG A 13 -24.80 8.94 -0.03
C ARG A 13 -24.78 8.34 -1.44
N TRP A 14 -24.75 7.01 -1.54
CA TRP A 14 -24.80 6.28 -2.82
C TRP A 14 -26.24 6.14 -3.34
N GLY A 15 -27.23 6.46 -2.51
CA GLY A 15 -28.64 6.27 -2.77
C GLY A 15 -29.15 4.87 -2.45
N TYR A 16 -28.37 4.04 -1.75
CA TYR A 16 -28.81 2.71 -1.34
C TYR A 16 -29.62 2.76 -0.04
N PRO A 17 -30.67 1.93 0.07
CA PRO A 17 -31.52 1.92 1.24
C PRO A 17 -30.81 1.28 2.42
N VAL A 18 -30.86 1.95 3.57
CA VAL A 18 -30.34 1.50 4.88
C VAL A 18 -31.47 1.52 5.89
N ARG A 19 -31.65 0.41 6.60
CA ARG A 19 -32.71 0.29 7.59
C ARG A 19 -32.33 0.99 8.89
N THR A 20 -32.72 2.23 8.97
CA THR A 20 -32.60 3.07 10.16
C THR A 20 -33.58 4.23 10.09
N ALA A 21 -34.14 4.62 11.23
CA ALA A 21 -34.93 5.84 11.38
C ALA A 21 -34.05 7.05 11.77
N SER A 22 -32.76 6.84 12.05
CA SER A 22 -31.85 7.86 12.58
C SER A 22 -31.07 8.56 11.46
N ASP A 23 -31.39 9.83 11.23
CA ASP A 23 -30.62 10.68 10.31
C ASP A 23 -29.16 10.84 10.79
N ALA A 24 -28.91 10.83 12.11
CA ALA A 24 -27.58 10.88 12.68
C ALA A 24 -26.76 9.60 12.41
N CYS A 25 -27.41 8.44 12.32
CA CYS A 25 -26.77 7.19 11.93
C CYS A 25 -26.28 7.28 10.48
N ILE A 26 -27.12 7.70 9.54
CA ILE A 26 -26.76 7.89 8.13
C ILE A 26 -25.64 8.92 7.98
N ALA A 27 -25.75 10.08 8.64
CA ALA A 27 -24.71 11.10 8.56
C ALA A 27 -23.33 10.59 9.03
N ALA A 28 -23.30 9.72 10.06
CA ALA A 28 -22.06 9.12 10.53
C ALA A 28 -21.52 8.04 9.57
N ILE A 29 -22.39 7.27 8.91
CA ILE A 29 -22.02 6.32 7.85
C ILE A 29 -21.41 7.07 6.65
N ASP A 30 -22.06 8.13 6.18
CA ASP A 30 -21.59 8.93 5.05
C ASP A 30 -20.26 9.62 5.36
N ALA A 31 -20.11 10.16 6.57
CA ALA A 31 -18.83 10.72 7.04
C ALA A 31 -17.73 9.67 7.07
N TYR A 32 -18.03 8.42 7.47
CA TYR A 32 -17.06 7.32 7.43
C TYR A 32 -16.64 6.98 6.00
N TYR A 33 -17.56 6.99 5.04
CA TYR A 33 -17.24 6.80 3.64
C TYR A 33 -16.21 7.83 3.15
N ASP A 34 -16.44 9.11 3.48
CA ASP A 34 -15.50 10.18 3.13
C ASP A 34 -14.12 9.96 3.77
N GLN A 35 -14.09 9.61 5.06
CA GLN A 35 -12.83 9.36 5.76
C GLN A 35 -12.04 8.21 5.14
N VAL A 36 -12.71 7.11 4.78
CA VAL A 36 -12.01 5.97 4.18
C VAL A 36 -11.54 6.27 2.76
N LEU A 37 -12.38 6.89 1.94
CA LEU A 37 -12.05 7.18 0.53
C LEU A 37 -10.94 8.23 0.43
N ALA A 38 -10.95 9.25 1.29
CA ALA A 38 -9.92 10.28 1.35
C ALA A 38 -8.70 9.90 2.21
N TYR A 39 -8.59 8.66 2.71
CA TYR A 39 -7.54 8.25 3.65
C TYR A 39 -7.47 9.11 4.94
N GLY A 40 -8.62 9.63 5.38
CA GLY A 40 -8.71 10.50 6.54
C GLY A 40 -8.42 9.80 7.88
N ARG A 41 -8.22 10.61 8.92
CA ARG A 41 -7.87 10.18 10.29
C ARG A 41 -9.08 9.79 11.13
N ASP A 42 -10.23 10.53 11.00
CA ASP A 42 -11.42 10.33 11.84
C ASP A 42 -12.31 9.17 11.37
N ARG A 43 -11.70 7.99 11.13
CA ARG A 43 -12.46 6.78 10.78
C ARG A 43 -13.28 6.25 11.95
N ALA A 44 -12.96 6.67 13.19
CA ALA A 44 -13.73 6.31 14.38
C ALA A 44 -15.16 6.89 14.38
N VAL A 45 -15.46 7.83 13.47
CA VAL A 45 -16.82 8.37 13.26
C VAL A 45 -17.87 7.28 13.05
N ILE A 46 -17.50 6.14 12.47
CA ILE A 46 -18.43 5.00 12.25
C ILE A 46 -18.99 4.45 13.57
N LEU A 47 -18.25 4.51 14.66
CA LEU A 47 -18.72 4.06 15.97
C LEU A 47 -19.87 4.92 16.51
N ARG A 48 -20.02 6.16 16.01
CA ARG A 48 -21.18 6.98 16.31
C ARG A 48 -22.44 6.45 15.63
N ALA A 49 -22.31 5.93 14.39
CA ALA A 49 -23.44 5.35 13.67
C ALA A 49 -24.08 4.18 14.45
N ALA A 50 -23.25 3.22 14.90
CA ALA A 50 -23.71 2.09 15.72
C ALA A 50 -24.31 2.51 17.08
N ARG A 51 -23.90 3.65 17.64
CA ARG A 51 -24.50 4.21 18.86
C ARG A 51 -25.83 4.91 18.58
N HIS A 52 -26.00 5.58 17.44
CA HIS A 52 -27.24 6.26 17.06
C HIS A 52 -28.34 5.29 16.69
N ASP A 53 -27.98 4.12 16.14
CA ASP A 53 -28.90 3.04 15.89
C ASP A 53 -28.22 1.67 16.07
N PRO A 54 -28.31 1.08 17.28
CA PRO A 54 -27.74 -0.22 17.59
C PRO A 54 -28.32 -1.40 16.77
N SER A 55 -29.46 -1.20 16.10
CA SER A 55 -30.11 -2.21 15.27
C SER A 55 -29.72 -2.11 13.77
N CYS A 56 -29.04 -1.03 13.36
CA CYS A 56 -28.62 -0.84 11.98
C CYS A 56 -27.50 -1.81 11.60
N VAL A 57 -27.81 -2.73 10.66
CA VAL A 57 -26.89 -3.78 10.21
C VAL A 57 -25.62 -3.17 9.59
N LEU A 58 -25.78 -2.19 8.71
CA LEU A 58 -24.66 -1.54 8.03
C LEU A 58 -23.72 -0.85 9.02
N ALA A 59 -24.27 -0.06 9.98
CA ALA A 59 -23.48 0.65 10.99
C ALA A 59 -22.67 -0.33 11.87
N ASN A 60 -23.30 -1.41 12.32
CA ASN A 60 -22.65 -2.43 13.15
C ASN A 60 -21.58 -3.19 12.37
N ALA A 61 -21.86 -3.62 11.13
CA ALA A 61 -20.88 -4.35 10.30
C ALA A 61 -19.65 -3.51 9.98
N LEU A 62 -19.84 -2.22 9.59
CA LEU A 62 -18.72 -1.30 9.32
C LEU A 62 -17.91 -0.99 10.59
N SER A 63 -18.59 -0.80 11.75
CA SER A 63 -17.93 -0.59 13.03
C SER A 63 -17.13 -1.81 13.48
N ALA A 64 -17.68 -3.02 13.30
CA ALA A 64 -16.98 -4.26 13.59
C ALA A 64 -15.69 -4.39 12.76
N HIS A 65 -15.77 -4.13 11.46
CA HIS A 65 -14.61 -4.16 10.58
C HIS A 65 -13.55 -3.12 10.97
N PHE A 66 -13.98 -1.91 11.36
CA PHE A 66 -13.06 -0.85 11.83
C PHE A 66 -12.30 -1.27 13.10
N LEU A 67 -12.95 -2.00 14.02
CA LEU A 67 -12.38 -2.42 15.29
C LEU A 67 -11.63 -3.76 15.22
N ALA A 68 -11.69 -4.50 14.12
CA ALA A 68 -11.18 -5.88 14.04
C ALA A 68 -9.72 -6.06 14.51
N GLY A 69 -8.84 -5.08 14.23
CA GLY A 69 -7.45 -5.10 14.69
C GLY A 69 -7.18 -4.31 15.98
N LYS A 70 -8.15 -3.49 16.45
CA LYS A 70 -7.96 -2.57 17.58
C LYS A 70 -8.65 -3.07 18.86
N ASP A 71 -9.84 -3.60 18.74
CA ASP A 71 -10.64 -4.18 19.83
C ASP A 71 -11.43 -5.39 19.33
N PRO A 72 -10.80 -6.58 19.30
CA PRO A 72 -11.45 -7.80 18.78
C PRO A 72 -12.73 -8.21 19.55
N ALA A 73 -12.81 -7.88 20.83
CA ALA A 73 -13.98 -8.23 21.66
C ALA A 73 -15.21 -7.38 21.26
N GLU A 74 -15.02 -6.07 21.17
CA GLU A 74 -16.09 -5.16 20.73
C GLU A 74 -16.42 -5.37 19.25
N SER A 75 -15.43 -5.65 18.41
CA SER A 75 -15.62 -6.02 17.01
C SER A 75 -16.55 -7.24 16.87
N SER A 76 -16.28 -8.30 17.64
CA SER A 76 -17.12 -9.52 17.62
C SER A 76 -18.53 -9.25 18.12
N ARG A 77 -18.68 -8.41 19.15
CA ARG A 77 -19.99 -8.02 19.69
C ARG A 77 -20.83 -7.28 18.64
N LEU A 78 -20.22 -6.32 17.92
CA LEU A 78 -20.89 -5.54 16.89
C LEU A 78 -21.27 -6.40 15.68
N LEU A 79 -20.38 -7.31 15.27
CA LEU A 79 -20.70 -8.26 14.19
C LEU A 79 -21.86 -9.19 14.56
N GLY A 80 -21.93 -9.64 15.81
CA GLY A 80 -23.06 -10.39 16.35
C GLY A 80 -24.35 -9.58 16.30
N ALA A 81 -24.34 -8.32 16.77
CA ALA A 81 -25.50 -7.43 16.70
C ALA A 81 -26.01 -7.20 15.26
N ALA A 82 -25.08 -7.08 14.28
CA ALA A 82 -25.46 -7.01 12.88
C ALA A 82 -26.10 -8.31 12.40
N SER A 83 -25.57 -9.47 12.80
CA SER A 83 -26.12 -10.79 12.46
C SER A 83 -27.53 -11.00 13.02
N ASP A 84 -27.78 -10.60 14.27
CA ASP A 84 -29.09 -10.73 14.94
C ASP A 84 -30.18 -9.86 14.29
N SER A 85 -29.79 -8.82 13.55
CA SER A 85 -30.70 -7.88 12.88
C SER A 85 -30.90 -8.15 11.39
N LEU A 86 -30.25 -9.18 10.82
CA LEU A 86 -30.21 -9.46 9.37
C LEU A 86 -31.59 -9.72 8.74
N ASP A 87 -32.51 -10.32 9.46
CA ASP A 87 -33.87 -10.60 8.95
C ASP A 87 -34.64 -9.33 8.57
N ASN A 88 -34.21 -8.17 9.12
CA ASN A 88 -34.78 -6.87 8.82
C ASN A 88 -33.92 -6.02 7.90
N ALA A 89 -32.76 -6.52 7.48
CA ALA A 89 -31.81 -5.78 6.66
C ALA A 89 -32.34 -5.55 5.22
N THR A 90 -31.91 -4.47 4.61
CA THR A 90 -32.10 -4.30 3.17
C THR A 90 -31.17 -5.26 2.38
N PRO A 91 -31.45 -5.54 1.10
CA PRO A 91 -30.54 -6.33 0.27
C PRO A 91 -29.12 -5.78 0.24
N TYR A 92 -28.95 -4.45 0.22
CA TYR A 92 -27.64 -3.81 0.27
C TYR A 92 -26.90 -4.08 1.58
N GLU A 93 -27.57 -3.89 2.72
CA GLU A 93 -26.97 -4.16 4.03
C GLU A 93 -26.56 -5.63 4.18
N GLY A 94 -27.41 -6.54 3.72
CA GLY A 94 -27.12 -7.98 3.73
C GLY A 94 -25.90 -8.34 2.88
N ALA A 95 -25.76 -7.75 1.70
CA ALA A 95 -24.60 -7.93 0.81
C ALA A 95 -23.30 -7.39 1.44
N VAL A 96 -23.34 -6.18 2.03
CA VAL A 96 -22.19 -5.60 2.74
C VAL A 96 -21.81 -6.43 3.96
N PHE A 97 -22.78 -6.85 4.76
CA PHE A 97 -22.53 -7.73 5.92
C PHE A 97 -21.87 -9.06 5.49
N GLY A 98 -22.36 -9.69 4.42
CA GLY A 98 -21.80 -10.94 3.90
C GLY A 98 -20.34 -10.77 3.45
N ALA A 99 -20.02 -9.69 2.75
CA ALA A 99 -18.66 -9.37 2.31
C ALA A 99 -17.72 -9.10 3.51
N ILE A 100 -18.16 -8.31 4.49
CA ILE A 100 -17.40 -8.02 5.72
C ILE A 100 -17.17 -9.27 6.55
N SER A 101 -18.19 -10.12 6.72
CA SER A 101 -18.09 -11.37 7.47
C SER A 101 -17.04 -12.31 6.89
N CYS A 102 -16.91 -12.37 5.55
CA CYS A 102 -15.83 -13.11 4.89
C CYS A 102 -14.45 -12.53 5.20
N LEU A 103 -14.30 -11.19 5.24
CA LEU A 103 -13.05 -10.54 5.60
C LEU A 103 -12.63 -10.79 7.05
N MET A 104 -13.60 -10.89 7.96
CA MET A 104 -13.37 -11.04 9.40
C MET A 104 -13.29 -12.49 9.86
N ALA A 105 -13.49 -13.46 8.96
CA ALA A 105 -13.43 -14.88 9.31
C ALA A 105 -12.03 -15.26 9.84
N TYR A 106 -12.00 -16.09 10.91
CA TYR A 106 -10.75 -16.54 11.54
C TYR A 106 -9.78 -17.18 10.54
N ASP A 107 -10.29 -18.10 9.71
CA ASP A 107 -9.52 -18.68 8.59
C ASP A 107 -10.00 -18.08 7.27
N ARG A 108 -9.75 -16.76 7.10
CA ARG A 108 -10.17 -16.01 5.93
C ARG A 108 -9.63 -16.62 4.65
N ASP A 109 -10.51 -16.95 3.73
CA ASP A 109 -10.17 -17.23 2.34
C ASP A 109 -10.22 -15.92 1.53
N ASP A 110 -9.03 -15.43 1.12
CA ASP A 110 -8.90 -14.16 0.41
C ASP A 110 -9.58 -14.19 -0.96
N ASP A 111 -9.52 -15.33 -1.68
CA ASP A 111 -10.15 -15.49 -2.98
C ASP A 111 -11.68 -15.39 -2.83
N LEU A 112 -12.26 -16.11 -1.87
CA LEU A 112 -13.70 -16.02 -1.56
C LEU A 112 -14.12 -14.61 -1.13
N ALA A 113 -13.29 -13.92 -0.36
CA ALA A 113 -13.59 -12.56 0.08
C ALA A 113 -13.59 -11.57 -1.11
N VAL A 114 -12.68 -11.72 -2.08
CA VAL A 114 -12.72 -10.94 -3.33
C VAL A 114 -13.98 -11.24 -4.13
N ASP A 115 -14.33 -12.52 -4.30
CA ASP A 115 -15.54 -12.93 -5.02
C ASP A 115 -16.81 -12.34 -4.40
N ARG A 116 -16.92 -12.33 -3.06
CA ARG A 116 -18.05 -11.71 -2.36
C ARG A 116 -18.16 -10.21 -2.58
N HIS A 117 -17.03 -9.50 -2.64
CA HIS A 117 -17.03 -8.08 -2.99
C HIS A 117 -17.39 -7.88 -4.48
N PHE A 118 -16.94 -8.77 -5.35
CA PHE A 118 -17.27 -8.69 -6.76
C PHE A 118 -18.79 -8.87 -7.01
N GLU A 119 -19.41 -9.85 -6.37
CA GLU A 119 -20.86 -10.05 -6.43
C GLU A 119 -21.64 -8.84 -5.87
N LEU A 120 -21.19 -8.29 -4.73
CA LEU A 120 -21.77 -7.08 -4.16
C LEU A 120 -21.69 -5.92 -5.15
N LEU A 121 -20.53 -5.68 -5.76
CA LEU A 121 -20.30 -4.55 -6.67
C LEU A 121 -21.06 -4.69 -7.99
N LYS A 122 -21.38 -5.87 -8.46
CA LYS A 122 -22.29 -6.10 -9.61
C LYS A 122 -23.70 -5.58 -9.32
N GLU A 123 -24.20 -5.80 -8.11
CA GLU A 123 -25.53 -5.38 -7.70
C GLU A 123 -25.56 -3.92 -7.22
N PHE A 124 -24.49 -3.47 -6.54
CA PHE A 124 -24.36 -2.14 -5.92
C PHE A 124 -23.11 -1.38 -6.40
N PRO A 125 -23.01 -1.04 -7.71
CA PRO A 125 -21.77 -0.51 -8.33
C PRO A 125 -21.35 0.88 -7.84
N LYS A 126 -22.19 1.61 -7.10
CA LYS A 126 -21.81 2.91 -6.51
C LYS A 126 -21.09 2.79 -5.16
N ASP A 127 -21.03 1.60 -4.55
CA ASP A 127 -20.33 1.39 -3.28
C ASP A 127 -18.81 1.39 -3.46
N LEU A 128 -18.22 2.59 -3.52
CA LEU A 128 -16.78 2.76 -3.63
C LEU A 128 -16.03 2.32 -2.36
N LEU A 129 -16.70 2.25 -1.20
CA LEU A 129 -16.08 1.73 0.01
C LEU A 129 -15.81 0.22 -0.08
N SER A 130 -16.78 -0.55 -0.58
CA SER A 130 -16.59 -1.98 -0.84
C SER A 130 -15.56 -2.24 -1.93
N LEU A 131 -15.54 -1.41 -2.98
CA LEU A 131 -14.49 -1.44 -3.99
C LEU A 131 -13.10 -1.24 -3.36
N LYS A 132 -12.95 -0.23 -2.49
CA LYS A 132 -11.67 0.04 -1.82
C LYS A 132 -11.22 -1.12 -0.94
N ARG A 133 -12.14 -1.76 -0.20
CA ARG A 133 -11.83 -2.97 0.59
C ARG A 133 -11.35 -4.12 -0.29
N ALA A 134 -12.03 -4.36 -1.40
CA ALA A 134 -11.63 -5.40 -2.36
C ALA A 134 -10.26 -5.11 -2.98
N GLN A 135 -9.95 -3.86 -3.33
CA GLN A 135 -8.64 -3.46 -3.83
C GLN A 135 -7.53 -3.64 -2.79
N THR A 136 -7.78 -3.28 -1.53
CA THR A 136 -6.84 -3.52 -0.44
C THR A 136 -6.54 -5.02 -0.30
N LEU A 137 -7.56 -5.87 -0.42
CA LEU A 137 -7.39 -7.32 -0.39
C LEU A 137 -6.56 -7.81 -1.58
N CYS A 138 -6.86 -7.34 -2.79
CA CYS A 138 -6.09 -7.65 -4.00
C CYS A 138 -4.62 -7.21 -3.88
N PHE A 139 -4.36 -6.07 -3.23
CA PHE A 139 -3.01 -5.58 -2.95
C PHE A 139 -2.22 -6.58 -2.08
N TYR A 140 -2.77 -7.01 -0.93
CA TYR A 140 -2.14 -8.02 -0.07
C TYR A 140 -2.04 -9.41 -0.72
N MET A 141 -2.85 -9.68 -1.73
CA MET A 141 -2.75 -10.91 -2.54
C MET A 141 -1.69 -10.81 -3.64
N GLY A 142 -1.16 -9.63 -3.93
CA GLY A 142 -0.29 -9.36 -5.07
C GLY A 142 -1.01 -9.54 -6.42
N ARG A 143 -2.29 -9.17 -6.50
CA ARG A 143 -3.17 -9.37 -7.65
C ARG A 143 -3.70 -8.04 -8.23
N PRO A 144 -2.82 -7.20 -8.78
CA PRO A 144 -3.25 -5.95 -9.44
C PRO A 144 -4.19 -6.20 -10.63
N ASP A 145 -4.10 -7.35 -11.28
CA ASP A 145 -5.01 -7.77 -12.33
C ASP A 145 -6.47 -7.88 -11.84
N LEU A 146 -6.71 -8.52 -10.71
CA LEU A 146 -8.04 -8.59 -10.09
C LEU A 146 -8.52 -7.21 -9.63
N SER A 147 -7.63 -6.42 -9.05
CA SER A 147 -7.93 -5.04 -8.66
C SER A 147 -8.38 -4.19 -9.86
N LEU A 148 -7.68 -4.29 -10.99
CA LEU A 148 -8.04 -3.60 -12.23
C LEU A 148 -9.42 -4.03 -12.74
N ASN A 149 -9.69 -5.33 -12.77
CA ASN A 149 -10.97 -5.87 -13.23
C ASN A 149 -12.13 -5.36 -12.38
N LEU A 150 -11.99 -5.34 -11.04
CA LEU A 150 -13.00 -4.80 -10.12
C LEU A 150 -13.33 -3.33 -10.43
N VAL A 151 -12.31 -2.50 -10.64
CA VAL A 151 -12.52 -1.07 -10.93
C VAL A 151 -13.18 -0.88 -12.28
N GLN A 152 -12.75 -1.63 -13.28
CA GLN A 152 -13.33 -1.54 -14.63
C GLN A 152 -14.80 -1.98 -14.64
N GLU A 153 -15.17 -3.02 -13.90
CA GLU A 153 -16.57 -3.44 -13.76
C GLU A 153 -17.43 -2.33 -13.14
N VAL A 154 -16.95 -1.67 -12.10
CA VAL A 154 -17.65 -0.59 -11.40
C VAL A 154 -17.69 0.71 -12.20
N LEU A 155 -16.65 0.98 -12.99
CA LEU A 155 -16.57 2.17 -13.83
C LEU A 155 -17.39 2.02 -15.13
N PHE A 156 -17.40 0.81 -15.72
CA PHE A 156 -18.00 0.49 -17.01
C PHE A 156 -19.00 -0.66 -16.88
N CYS A 157 -20.11 -0.45 -16.17
CA CYS A 157 -21.14 -1.50 -16.09
C CYS A 157 -21.87 -1.65 -17.44
N MET A 158 -21.72 -2.80 -18.05
CA MET A 158 -22.45 -3.19 -19.25
C MET A 158 -23.89 -3.57 -18.89
N ILE A 159 -24.88 -2.85 -19.41
CA ILE A 159 -26.29 -3.23 -19.27
C ILE A 159 -26.55 -4.49 -20.11
N GLY A 160 -26.83 -5.58 -19.42
CA GLY A 160 -27.52 -6.72 -19.98
C GLY A 160 -26.65 -7.75 -20.70
N HIS A 161 -26.61 -8.94 -20.13
CA HIS A 161 -26.26 -10.18 -20.82
C HIS A 161 -27.20 -10.43 -22.00
N CYS A 162 -27.00 -9.72 -23.14
CA CYS A 162 -27.60 -10.11 -24.38
C CYS A 162 -26.56 -10.12 -25.49
N LEU A 163 -26.16 -11.32 -25.90
CA LEU A 163 -25.18 -11.56 -26.99
C LEU A 163 -25.56 -10.88 -28.32
N VAL A 164 -26.76 -10.36 -28.44
CA VAL A 164 -27.29 -9.71 -29.66
C VAL A 164 -26.95 -8.22 -29.75
N THR A 165 -26.59 -7.57 -28.62
CA THR A 165 -26.29 -6.13 -28.57
C THR A 165 -24.81 -5.81 -28.87
N LEU A 166 -23.97 -6.83 -28.99
CA LEU A 166 -22.53 -6.69 -29.29
C LEU A 166 -22.24 -6.18 -30.71
N LEU A 167 -23.23 -6.13 -31.60
CA LEU A 167 -23.07 -5.70 -33.00
C LEU A 167 -23.72 -4.33 -33.34
N LEU A 168 -24.46 -3.75 -32.42
CA LEU A 168 -25.12 -2.46 -32.65
C LEU A 168 -24.95 -1.55 -31.44
N ASN A 169 -24.02 -0.62 -31.53
CA ASN A 169 -23.79 0.51 -30.63
C ASN A 169 -22.81 0.31 -29.43
N ALA A 170 -21.54 0.44 -29.72
CA ALA A 170 -20.48 0.75 -28.75
C ALA A 170 -20.63 2.09 -27.99
N GLN A 171 -21.82 2.72 -28.01
CA GLN A 171 -22.03 4.08 -27.50
C GLN A 171 -22.88 4.20 -26.22
N GLN A 172 -23.35 3.13 -25.62
CA GLN A 172 -24.11 3.19 -24.36
C GLN A 172 -23.50 2.34 -23.26
N VAL A 173 -22.25 2.59 -22.95
CA VAL A 173 -21.66 2.14 -21.67
C VAL A 173 -22.12 3.11 -20.60
N LEU A 174 -23.00 2.68 -19.69
CA LEU A 174 -23.35 3.46 -18.52
C LEU A 174 -22.16 3.52 -17.57
N VAL A 175 -21.57 4.71 -17.45
CA VAL A 175 -20.47 4.99 -16.54
C VAL A 175 -21.06 5.46 -15.21
N TYR A 176 -21.06 4.59 -14.16
CA TYR A 176 -21.71 4.89 -12.89
C TYR A 176 -20.98 5.94 -12.06
N ASN A 177 -19.67 5.86 -11.97
CA ASN A 177 -18.87 6.66 -11.04
C ASN A 177 -17.97 7.70 -11.74
N LYS A 178 -18.28 8.07 -12.98
CA LYS A 178 -17.43 8.97 -13.81
C LYS A 178 -17.18 10.35 -13.20
N ASP A 179 -18.08 10.81 -12.33
CA ASP A 179 -18.01 12.14 -11.71
C ASP A 179 -17.42 12.06 -10.28
N GLN A 180 -16.99 10.85 -9.83
CA GLN A 180 -16.34 10.62 -8.56
C GLN A 180 -14.82 10.57 -8.75
N SER A 181 -14.08 11.53 -8.15
CA SER A 181 -12.61 11.57 -8.30
C SER A 181 -11.94 10.30 -7.83
N TYR A 182 -12.41 9.74 -6.71
CA TYR A 182 -11.82 8.56 -6.06
C TYR A 182 -11.66 7.34 -6.98
N ILE A 183 -12.60 7.13 -7.92
CA ILE A 183 -12.56 5.98 -8.82
C ILE A 183 -11.34 6.01 -9.75
N TYR A 184 -10.87 7.21 -10.11
CA TYR A 184 -9.73 7.37 -11.01
C TYR A 184 -8.39 7.10 -10.30
N GLY A 185 -8.27 7.47 -9.04
CA GLY A 185 -7.15 7.04 -8.22
C GLY A 185 -7.15 5.51 -8.03
N MET A 186 -8.33 4.92 -7.78
CA MET A 186 -8.50 3.47 -7.69
C MET A 186 -8.20 2.76 -9.01
N LEU A 187 -8.41 3.38 -10.17
CA LEU A 187 -8.06 2.86 -11.49
C LEU A 187 -6.56 3.00 -11.75
N SER A 188 -5.98 4.13 -11.39
CA SER A 188 -4.57 4.44 -11.65
C SER A 188 -3.63 3.46 -10.95
N PHE A 189 -3.89 3.10 -9.70
CA PHE A 189 -3.00 2.25 -8.90
C PHE A 189 -2.77 0.85 -9.51
N PRO A 190 -3.77 0.03 -9.82
CA PRO A 190 -3.54 -1.25 -10.46
C PRO A 190 -2.93 -1.15 -11.86
N LEU A 191 -3.16 -0.04 -12.58
CA LEU A 191 -2.53 0.20 -13.89
C LEU A 191 -1.02 0.39 -13.74
N LEU A 192 -0.58 1.19 -12.75
CA LEU A 192 0.86 1.38 -12.49
C LEU A 192 1.53 0.08 -12.00
N GLU A 193 0.88 -0.69 -11.13
CA GLU A 193 1.38 -1.98 -10.65
C GLU A 193 1.47 -3.05 -11.77
N LEU A 194 0.74 -2.85 -12.88
CA LEU A 194 0.84 -3.64 -14.11
C LEU A 194 1.82 -3.06 -15.15
N GLY A 195 2.56 -2.00 -14.81
CA GLY A 195 3.50 -1.34 -15.70
C GLY A 195 2.86 -0.50 -16.81
N ARG A 196 1.55 -0.20 -16.72
CA ARG A 196 0.80 0.61 -17.68
C ARG A 196 0.85 2.10 -17.31
N MET A 197 2.06 2.69 -17.32
CA MET A 197 2.32 4.02 -16.76
C MET A 197 1.52 5.13 -17.44
N ALA A 198 1.44 5.16 -18.77
CA ALA A 198 0.69 6.19 -19.49
C ALA A 198 -0.83 6.14 -19.18
N ASP A 199 -1.40 4.93 -19.03
CA ASP A 199 -2.80 4.77 -18.65
C ASP A 199 -3.04 5.19 -17.21
N ALA A 200 -2.09 4.87 -16.31
CA ALA A 200 -2.12 5.24 -14.91
C ALA A 200 -2.05 6.78 -14.74
N GLU A 201 -1.16 7.44 -15.47
CA GLU A 201 -1.06 8.90 -15.52
C GLU A 201 -2.38 9.53 -15.99
N GLY A 202 -2.92 9.06 -17.11
CA GLY A 202 -4.19 9.53 -17.66
C GLY A 202 -5.33 9.42 -16.64
N ALA A 203 -5.42 8.30 -15.91
CA ALA A 203 -6.40 8.10 -14.86
C ALA A 203 -6.17 9.06 -13.68
N ALA A 204 -4.94 9.17 -13.16
CA ALA A 204 -4.62 10.05 -12.04
C ALA A 204 -4.92 11.52 -12.37
N ARG A 205 -4.49 12.01 -13.54
CA ARG A 205 -4.76 13.39 -13.98
C ARG A 205 -6.26 13.65 -14.17
N LYS A 206 -7.04 12.64 -14.57
CA LYS A 206 -8.50 12.77 -14.66
C LYS A 206 -9.14 12.90 -13.27
N GLY A 207 -8.70 12.11 -12.28
CA GLY A 207 -9.14 12.26 -10.89
C GLY A 207 -8.84 13.66 -10.34
N LEU A 208 -7.62 14.17 -10.57
CA LEU A 208 -7.19 15.50 -10.17
C LEU A 208 -7.96 16.61 -10.89
N GLY A 209 -8.37 16.39 -12.14
CA GLY A 209 -9.22 17.33 -12.89
C GLY A 209 -10.62 17.48 -12.29
N ILE A 210 -11.14 16.46 -11.60
CA ILE A 210 -12.42 16.50 -10.88
C ILE A 210 -12.22 17.09 -9.48
N ASN A 211 -11.18 16.62 -8.76
CA ASN A 211 -10.85 17.08 -7.41
C ASN A 211 -9.33 17.15 -7.26
N SER A 212 -8.77 18.36 -7.29
CA SER A 212 -7.34 18.58 -7.14
C SER A 212 -6.76 18.11 -5.78
N CYS A 213 -7.62 17.94 -4.77
CA CYS A 213 -7.27 17.44 -3.44
C CYS A 213 -7.43 15.92 -3.31
N ASP A 214 -7.72 15.18 -4.41
CA ASP A 214 -7.80 13.73 -4.37
C ASP A 214 -6.43 13.13 -4.08
N LEU A 215 -6.23 12.74 -2.82
CA LEU A 215 -4.97 12.25 -2.30
C LEU A 215 -4.43 11.04 -3.07
N TRP A 216 -5.32 10.09 -3.42
CA TRP A 216 -4.90 8.87 -4.07
C TRP A 216 -4.48 9.12 -5.51
N SER A 217 -5.13 10.04 -6.20
CA SER A 217 -4.70 10.49 -7.53
C SER A 217 -3.38 11.28 -7.48
N GLN A 218 -3.16 12.12 -6.43
CA GLN A 218 -1.87 12.80 -6.22
C GLN A 218 -0.76 11.78 -6.02
N HIS A 219 -0.94 10.83 -5.14
CA HIS A 219 -0.02 9.76 -4.82
C HIS A 219 0.37 8.94 -6.08
N ASN A 220 -0.63 8.49 -6.84
CA ASN A 220 -0.38 7.66 -8.02
C ASN A 220 0.33 8.42 -9.15
N LEU A 221 0.04 9.73 -9.31
CA LEU A 221 0.78 10.56 -10.27
C LEU A 221 2.25 10.68 -9.87
N CYS A 222 2.54 10.80 -8.58
CA CYS A 222 3.92 10.79 -8.09
C CYS A 222 4.65 9.49 -8.43
N HIS A 223 4.01 8.33 -8.23
CA HIS A 223 4.57 7.04 -8.64
C HIS A 223 4.94 7.00 -10.12
N VAL A 224 4.07 7.50 -11.00
CA VAL A 224 4.34 7.53 -12.45
C VAL A 224 5.55 8.42 -12.75
N LEU A 225 5.55 9.66 -12.24
CA LEU A 225 6.65 10.60 -12.45
C LEU A 225 7.99 10.05 -11.91
N GLN A 226 7.96 9.41 -10.75
CA GLN A 226 9.14 8.79 -10.16
C GLN A 226 9.64 7.60 -11.00
N TYR A 227 8.73 6.74 -11.48
CA TYR A 227 9.09 5.61 -12.34
C TYR A 227 9.73 6.08 -13.65
N GLU A 228 9.24 7.17 -14.23
CA GLU A 228 9.77 7.79 -15.44
C GLU A 228 11.03 8.65 -15.20
N CYS A 229 11.51 8.68 -13.96
CA CYS A 229 12.67 9.48 -13.52
C CYS A 229 12.48 11.00 -13.68
N HIS A 230 11.25 11.51 -13.65
CA HIS A 230 10.92 12.93 -13.63
C HIS A 230 10.92 13.46 -12.18
N PHE A 231 12.05 13.31 -11.48
CA PHE A 231 12.15 13.52 -10.03
C PHE A 231 11.87 14.96 -9.62
N GLU A 232 12.36 15.97 -10.37
CA GLU A 232 12.09 17.38 -10.09
C GLU A 232 10.60 17.72 -10.20
N GLU A 233 9.94 17.22 -11.26
CA GLU A 233 8.50 17.42 -11.46
C GLU A 233 7.71 16.74 -10.33
N ALA A 234 8.09 15.52 -9.95
CA ALA A 234 7.46 14.77 -8.87
C ALA A 234 7.56 15.52 -7.53
N VAL A 235 8.75 15.99 -7.16
CA VAL A 235 8.98 16.77 -5.92
C VAL A 235 8.13 18.03 -5.93
N LYS A 236 8.25 18.85 -6.98
CA LYS A 236 7.50 20.12 -7.09
C LYS A 236 5.98 19.91 -7.02
N PHE A 237 5.50 18.88 -7.69
CA PHE A 237 4.08 18.51 -7.67
C PHE A 237 3.64 18.11 -6.26
N MET A 238 4.36 17.21 -5.60
CA MET A 238 4.02 16.71 -4.28
C MET A 238 4.11 17.80 -3.20
N GLU A 239 5.15 18.63 -3.23
CA GLU A 239 5.27 19.77 -2.31
C GLU A 239 4.11 20.76 -2.47
N THR A 240 3.69 21.02 -3.71
CA THR A 240 2.51 21.86 -3.99
C THR A 240 1.23 21.27 -3.39
N CYS A 241 1.08 19.94 -3.42
CA CYS A 241 -0.07 19.24 -2.86
C CYS A 241 -0.03 19.09 -1.34
N SER A 242 1.13 19.23 -0.70
CA SER A 242 1.38 18.85 0.71
C SER A 242 0.44 19.51 1.72
N SER A 243 -0.02 20.73 1.45
CA SER A 243 -0.98 21.43 2.31
C SER A 243 -2.32 20.71 2.44
N THR A 244 -2.66 19.82 1.49
CA THR A 244 -3.91 19.04 1.50
C THR A 244 -3.81 17.76 2.36
N TRP A 245 -2.60 17.38 2.82
CA TRP A 245 -2.36 16.10 3.50
C TRP A 245 -2.59 16.11 5.01
N ASN A 246 -2.79 17.27 5.62
CA ASN A 246 -2.90 17.41 7.08
C ASN A 246 -4.04 16.57 7.72
N SER A 247 -5.07 16.24 6.96
CA SER A 247 -6.20 15.41 7.39
C SER A 247 -6.03 13.91 7.09
N CYS A 248 -4.93 13.52 6.43
CA CYS A 248 -4.65 12.12 6.09
C CYS A 248 -4.26 11.29 7.30
N SER A 249 -4.44 9.95 7.22
CA SER A 249 -3.84 9.00 8.16
C SER A 249 -2.33 9.19 8.23
N SER A 250 -1.74 8.80 9.35
CA SER A 250 -0.28 8.87 9.52
C SER A 250 0.46 8.13 8.41
N PHE A 251 -0.07 6.97 7.95
CA PHE A 251 0.49 6.24 6.82
C PHE A 251 0.57 7.11 5.57
N MET A 252 -0.56 7.62 5.08
CA MET A 252 -0.59 8.37 3.81
C MET A 252 0.16 9.69 3.89
N TYR A 253 0.09 10.38 5.04
CA TYR A 253 0.87 11.59 5.26
C TYR A 253 2.37 11.33 5.14
N THR A 254 2.88 10.37 5.91
CA THR A 254 4.32 10.04 5.92
C THR A 254 4.76 9.34 4.65
N HIS A 255 3.86 8.59 4.00
CA HIS A 255 4.16 7.89 2.75
C HIS A 255 4.28 8.85 1.56
N ASN A 256 3.45 9.88 1.49
CA ASN A 256 3.61 10.94 0.48
C ASN A 256 4.95 11.70 0.67
N TRP A 257 5.32 12.01 1.91
CA TRP A 257 6.63 12.59 2.20
C TRP A 257 7.78 11.62 1.95
N TRP A 258 7.56 10.32 2.14
CA TRP A 258 8.51 9.29 1.76
C TRP A 258 8.79 9.32 0.25
N HIS A 259 7.77 9.47 -0.59
CA HIS A 259 7.95 9.65 -2.04
C HIS A 259 8.79 10.89 -2.38
N VAL A 260 8.53 12.01 -1.72
CA VAL A 260 9.35 13.22 -1.89
C VAL A 260 10.82 12.93 -1.55
N ALA A 261 11.06 12.30 -0.39
CA ALA A 261 12.41 11.94 0.04
C ALA A 261 13.09 10.94 -0.92
N VAL A 262 12.35 9.95 -1.43
CA VAL A 262 12.88 8.99 -2.41
C VAL A 262 13.19 9.68 -3.74
N CYS A 263 12.34 10.61 -4.22
CA CYS A 263 12.62 11.39 -5.42
C CYS A 263 13.90 12.26 -5.25
N TYR A 264 14.11 12.86 -4.09
CA TYR A 264 15.36 13.54 -3.78
C TYR A 264 16.56 12.59 -3.80
N LEU A 265 16.43 11.42 -3.16
CA LEU A 265 17.50 10.42 -3.07
C LEU A 265 17.84 9.83 -4.44
N GLU A 266 16.85 9.52 -5.27
CA GLU A 266 17.02 8.94 -6.59
C GLU A 266 17.48 9.97 -7.64
N GLY A 267 17.10 11.22 -7.46
CA GLY A 267 17.57 12.35 -8.26
C GLY A 267 18.95 12.89 -7.84
N ASP A 268 19.64 12.19 -6.92
CA ASP A 268 20.97 12.55 -6.42
C ASP A 268 21.06 13.95 -5.79
N SER A 269 20.00 14.37 -5.11
CA SER A 269 20.05 15.57 -4.27
C SER A 269 20.99 15.39 -3.09
N PRO A 270 21.53 16.50 -2.51
CA PRO A 270 22.26 16.41 -1.25
C PRO A 270 21.47 15.63 -0.19
N LEU A 271 22.13 14.69 0.47
CA LEU A 271 21.49 13.81 1.45
C LEU A 271 20.81 14.60 2.59
N ASP A 272 21.31 15.79 2.91
CA ASP A 272 20.71 16.66 3.93
C ASP A 272 19.24 17.00 3.61
N LYS A 273 18.88 17.18 2.32
CA LYS A 273 17.48 17.39 1.93
C LYS A 273 16.59 16.17 2.23
N VAL A 274 17.11 14.96 1.97
CA VAL A 274 16.40 13.72 2.27
C VAL A 274 16.18 13.58 3.77
N LEU A 275 17.22 13.89 4.56
CA LEU A 275 17.16 13.82 6.02
C LEU A 275 16.29 14.92 6.62
N GLU A 276 16.22 16.10 6.00
CA GLU A 276 15.30 17.18 6.38
C GLU A 276 13.84 16.72 6.23
N VAL A 277 13.48 16.07 5.12
CA VAL A 277 12.15 15.48 4.93
C VAL A 277 11.89 14.37 5.96
N TYR A 278 12.90 13.53 6.24
CA TYR A 278 12.76 12.50 7.27
C TYR A 278 12.45 13.12 8.64
N ASP A 279 13.23 14.08 9.09
CA ASP A 279 13.12 14.64 10.45
C ASP A 279 11.86 15.51 10.61
N HIS A 280 11.57 16.39 9.64
CA HIS A 280 10.55 17.43 9.76
C HIS A 280 9.19 17.05 9.19
N CYS A 281 9.12 16.02 8.35
CA CYS A 281 7.85 15.60 7.75
C CYS A 281 7.46 14.18 8.19
N ILE A 282 8.38 13.20 8.13
CA ILE A 282 8.05 11.80 8.47
C ILE A 282 8.10 11.61 9.99
N TRP A 283 9.24 11.85 10.64
CA TRP A 283 9.42 11.60 12.07
C TRP A 283 8.57 12.52 12.94
N LYS A 284 8.43 13.77 12.54
CA LYS A 284 7.63 14.77 13.25
C LYS A 284 6.14 14.43 13.35
N GLU A 285 5.62 13.56 12.49
CA GLU A 285 4.24 13.09 12.57
C GLU A 285 3.94 12.44 13.93
N LEU A 286 4.95 11.82 14.58
CA LEU A 286 4.82 11.22 15.92
C LEU A 286 4.49 12.22 17.05
N GLU A 287 4.70 13.52 16.82
CA GLU A 287 4.36 14.56 17.80
C GLU A 287 2.85 14.82 17.87
N ARG A 288 2.08 14.34 16.92
CA ARG A 288 0.62 14.51 16.90
C ARG A 288 -0.04 13.57 17.90
N SER A 289 -1.06 14.06 18.57
CA SER A 289 -1.85 13.28 19.54
C SER A 289 -2.69 12.16 18.89
N ASP A 290 -2.93 12.26 17.58
CA ASP A 290 -3.69 11.31 16.77
C ASP A 290 -2.81 10.50 15.81
N ALA A 291 -1.48 10.50 16.04
CA ALA A 291 -0.55 9.69 15.25
C ALA A 291 -0.76 8.19 15.49
N GLU A 292 -0.61 7.42 14.43
CA GLU A 292 -0.52 5.93 14.47
C GLU A 292 0.94 5.54 14.28
N PRO A 293 1.71 5.26 15.35
CA PRO A 293 3.17 5.15 15.27
C PRO A 293 3.68 4.08 14.29
N ALA A 294 3.03 2.91 14.22
CA ALA A 294 3.42 1.85 13.29
C ALA A 294 3.36 2.30 11.82
N GLU A 295 2.37 3.14 11.48
CA GLU A 295 2.21 3.74 10.14
C GLU A 295 3.36 4.71 9.80
N VAL A 296 3.93 5.38 10.81
CA VAL A 296 5.12 6.24 10.64
C VAL A 296 6.38 5.39 10.52
N TYR A 297 6.54 4.39 11.38
CA TYR A 297 7.77 3.58 11.43
C TYR A 297 8.03 2.80 10.15
N VAL A 298 7.00 2.31 9.47
CA VAL A 298 7.18 1.58 8.20
C VAL A 298 7.80 2.47 7.13
N ASN A 299 7.34 3.72 6.99
CA ASN A 299 7.88 4.68 6.02
C ASN A 299 9.28 5.17 6.44
N ALA A 300 9.49 5.42 7.73
CA ALA A 300 10.78 5.82 8.27
C ALA A 300 11.86 4.75 8.02
N LEU A 301 11.59 3.48 8.37
CA LEU A 301 12.51 2.36 8.14
C LEU A 301 12.76 2.10 6.66
N ALA A 302 11.73 2.14 5.82
CA ALA A 302 11.86 1.96 4.38
C ALA A 302 12.79 3.01 3.75
N LEU A 303 12.70 4.27 4.18
CA LEU A 303 13.62 5.33 3.72
C LEU A 303 15.04 5.11 4.22
N LEU A 304 15.22 4.82 5.53
CA LEU A 304 16.55 4.58 6.07
C LEU A 304 17.24 3.37 5.42
N MET A 305 16.49 2.32 5.06
CA MET A 305 17.04 1.17 4.36
C MET A 305 17.56 1.54 2.96
N ARG A 306 16.85 2.40 2.21
CA ARG A 306 17.30 2.91 0.91
C ARG A 306 18.59 3.75 1.04
N ILE A 307 18.68 4.58 2.07
CA ILE A 307 19.90 5.36 2.36
C ILE A 307 21.06 4.42 2.75
N TYR A 308 20.77 3.39 3.55
CA TYR A 308 21.75 2.38 3.97
C TYR A 308 22.36 1.61 2.78
N VAL A 309 21.52 1.17 1.85
CA VAL A 309 21.96 0.42 0.65
C VAL A 309 22.90 1.27 -0.23
N ARG A 310 22.78 2.60 -0.17
CA ARG A 310 23.65 3.57 -0.87
C ARG A 310 24.93 3.93 -0.10
N ASP A 311 25.28 3.13 0.92
CA ASP A 311 26.51 3.27 1.72
C ASP A 311 26.58 4.56 2.59
N HIS A 312 25.42 5.09 2.99
CA HIS A 312 25.31 6.29 3.82
C HIS A 312 25.00 5.99 5.30
N MET A 313 25.39 4.83 5.81
CA MET A 313 25.09 4.41 7.18
C MET A 313 25.50 5.44 8.24
N HIS A 314 26.64 6.11 8.06
CA HIS A 314 27.15 7.09 9.04
C HIS A 314 26.23 8.31 9.22
N HIS A 315 25.42 8.65 8.22
CA HIS A 315 24.46 9.76 8.31
C HIS A 315 23.14 9.36 9.01
N ILE A 316 22.82 8.07 9.08
CA ILE A 316 21.54 7.58 9.59
C ILE A 316 21.65 6.77 10.88
N ALA A 317 22.87 6.54 11.39
CA ALA A 317 23.12 5.64 12.52
C ALA A 317 22.28 5.97 13.76
N GLU A 318 22.19 7.24 14.15
CA GLU A 318 21.39 7.66 15.31
C GLU A 318 19.88 7.43 15.08
N ARG A 319 19.37 7.77 13.89
CA ARG A 319 17.96 7.57 13.53
C ARG A 319 17.60 6.09 13.51
N LEU A 320 18.47 5.26 12.97
CA LEU A 320 18.30 3.81 12.95
C LEU A 320 18.32 3.21 14.36
N MET A 321 19.20 3.70 15.26
CA MET A 321 19.22 3.28 16.66
C MET A 321 17.93 3.65 17.39
N LEU A 322 17.39 4.84 17.16
CA LEU A 322 16.10 5.26 17.74
C LEU A 322 14.98 4.30 17.32
N LEU A 323 14.88 3.98 16.03
CA LEU A 323 13.89 3.02 15.52
C LEU A 323 14.11 1.61 16.06
N ALA A 324 15.35 1.11 16.07
CA ALA A 324 15.65 -0.21 16.64
C ALA A 324 15.23 -0.29 18.13
N ASN A 325 15.41 0.78 18.90
CA ASN A 325 14.96 0.83 20.28
C ASN A 325 13.44 0.70 20.43
N VAL A 326 12.65 1.22 19.50
CA VAL A 326 11.18 1.04 19.49
C VAL A 326 10.81 -0.43 19.36
N PHE A 327 11.48 -1.17 18.48
CA PHE A 327 11.19 -2.58 18.22
C PHE A 327 11.75 -3.55 19.28
N LYS A 328 12.40 -3.04 20.34
CA LYS A 328 12.66 -3.82 21.56
C LYS A 328 11.37 -4.12 22.34
N ASP A 329 10.34 -3.30 22.15
CA ASP A 329 8.99 -3.55 22.67
C ASP A 329 8.26 -4.52 21.73
N GLU A 330 7.94 -5.69 22.24
CA GLU A 330 7.27 -6.76 21.50
C GLU A 330 5.81 -6.41 21.12
N SER A 331 5.22 -5.41 21.76
CA SER A 331 3.90 -4.90 21.39
C SER A 331 3.86 -4.26 20.00
N MET A 332 5.03 -3.85 19.49
CA MET A 332 5.19 -3.30 18.15
C MET A 332 5.35 -4.37 17.06
N TRP A 333 5.49 -5.65 17.43
CA TRP A 333 5.65 -6.75 16.50
C TRP A 333 4.32 -7.18 15.90
N HIS A 334 4.38 -7.68 14.67
CA HIS A 334 3.24 -8.31 13.99
C HIS A 334 2.06 -7.38 13.68
N VAL A 335 2.30 -6.07 13.67
CA VAL A 335 1.33 -5.10 13.16
C VAL A 335 1.16 -5.29 11.66
N GLU A 336 2.28 -5.43 10.93
CA GLU A 336 2.32 -5.68 9.50
C GLU A 336 3.59 -6.44 9.12
N TRP A 337 3.51 -7.33 8.12
CA TRP A 337 4.67 -8.14 7.67
C TRP A 337 5.82 -7.29 7.13
N HIS A 338 5.52 -6.27 6.35
CA HIS A 338 6.53 -5.37 5.81
C HIS A 338 7.30 -4.66 6.93
N LEU A 339 6.58 -4.17 7.94
CA LEU A 339 7.18 -3.54 9.12
C LEU A 339 8.08 -4.52 9.89
N ASP A 340 7.63 -5.77 10.10
CA ASP A 340 8.43 -6.80 10.77
C ASP A 340 9.74 -7.09 10.02
N VAL A 341 9.70 -7.19 8.69
CA VAL A 341 10.89 -7.42 7.85
C VAL A 341 11.89 -6.26 7.97
N LEU A 342 11.41 -5.01 7.93
CA LEU A 342 12.26 -3.83 8.10
C LEU A 342 12.81 -3.72 9.53
N ALA A 343 12.01 -4.07 10.55
CA ALA A 343 12.43 -4.10 11.94
C ALA A 343 13.54 -5.15 12.20
N LEU A 344 13.46 -6.32 11.56
CA LEU A 344 14.54 -7.32 11.62
C LEU A 344 15.86 -6.75 11.12
N TRP A 345 15.86 -6.04 10.00
CA TRP A 345 17.04 -5.36 9.49
C TRP A 345 17.58 -4.33 10.48
N ALA A 346 16.70 -3.45 11.01
CA ALA A 346 17.10 -2.40 11.95
C ALA A 346 17.73 -2.98 13.22
N LEU A 347 17.09 -3.96 13.83
CA LEU A 347 17.61 -4.64 15.02
C LEU A 347 18.94 -5.35 14.76
N ALA A 348 19.06 -6.06 13.62
CA ALA A 348 20.28 -6.77 13.27
C ALA A 348 21.44 -5.81 12.97
N SER A 349 21.20 -4.73 12.22
CA SER A 349 22.21 -3.72 11.86
C SER A 349 22.71 -2.90 13.05
N THR A 350 21.88 -2.74 14.09
CA THR A 350 22.27 -2.05 15.35
C THR A 350 22.81 -3.00 16.41
N LYS A 351 23.05 -4.27 16.08
CA LYS A 351 23.58 -5.33 16.96
C LYS A 351 22.63 -5.69 18.12
N GLU A 352 21.35 -5.42 18.01
CA GLU A 352 20.33 -5.87 18.96
C GLU A 352 19.94 -7.34 18.68
N THR A 353 20.95 -8.21 18.62
CA THR A 353 20.85 -9.60 18.12
C THR A 353 19.78 -10.40 18.83
N SER A 354 19.70 -10.31 20.16
CA SER A 354 18.71 -11.08 20.94
C SER A 354 17.26 -10.72 20.60
N LYS A 355 16.98 -9.42 20.35
CA LYS A 355 15.65 -8.96 19.97
C LYS A 355 15.33 -9.32 18.52
N ALA A 356 16.31 -9.20 17.62
CA ALA A 356 16.15 -9.63 16.23
C ALA A 356 15.85 -11.14 16.13
N GLU A 357 16.58 -11.98 16.87
CA GLU A 357 16.32 -13.44 16.97
C GLU A 357 14.93 -13.73 17.57
N GLY A 358 14.53 -12.97 18.59
CA GLY A 358 13.21 -13.06 19.20
C GLY A 358 12.10 -12.77 18.21
N LEU A 359 12.20 -11.67 17.47
CA LEU A 359 11.24 -11.29 16.43
C LEU A 359 11.18 -12.35 15.33
N LEU A 360 12.32 -12.79 14.79
CA LEU A 360 12.37 -13.81 13.74
C LEU A 360 11.74 -15.14 14.20
N LYS A 361 12.03 -15.56 15.45
CA LYS A 361 11.40 -16.74 16.04
C LYS A 361 9.90 -16.58 16.18
N SER A 362 9.43 -15.41 16.58
CA SER A 362 8.01 -15.10 16.71
C SER A 362 7.29 -15.11 15.35
N ILE A 363 7.89 -14.52 14.31
CA ILE A 363 7.39 -14.58 12.92
C ILE A 363 7.23 -16.05 12.47
N LYS A 364 8.26 -16.89 12.66
CA LYS A 364 8.22 -18.32 12.32
C LYS A 364 7.15 -19.08 13.10
N SER A 365 6.97 -18.77 14.38
CA SER A 365 5.92 -19.37 15.20
C SER A 365 4.53 -19.02 14.68
N ARG A 366 4.28 -17.75 14.38
CA ARG A 366 3.00 -17.33 13.76
C ARG A 366 2.75 -18.00 12.42
N PHE A 367 3.79 -18.08 11.57
CA PHE A 367 3.69 -18.78 10.29
C PHE A 367 3.29 -20.25 10.47
N SER A 368 3.87 -20.96 11.45
CA SER A 368 3.55 -22.37 11.71
C SER A 368 2.11 -22.61 12.18
N LEU A 369 1.45 -21.59 12.71
CA LEU A 369 0.05 -21.63 13.14
C LEU A 369 -0.93 -21.28 12.02
N MET A 370 -0.47 -20.82 10.86
CA MET A 370 -1.34 -20.52 9.72
C MET A 370 -1.88 -21.80 9.09
N SER A 371 -3.06 -21.68 8.42
CA SER A 371 -3.55 -22.78 7.58
C SER A 371 -2.56 -23.12 6.46
N TRP A 372 -2.59 -24.36 5.99
CA TRP A 372 -1.68 -24.85 4.95
C TRP A 372 -1.70 -23.95 3.69
N LYS A 373 -2.87 -23.50 3.24
CA LYS A 373 -3.04 -22.58 2.10
C LYS A 373 -2.30 -21.26 2.32
N LYS A 374 -2.39 -20.69 3.54
CA LYS A 374 -1.66 -19.46 3.91
C LYS A 374 -0.16 -19.70 4.04
N GLN A 375 0.27 -20.83 4.61
CA GLN A 375 1.69 -21.18 4.68
C GLN A 375 2.32 -21.25 3.28
N GLN A 376 1.65 -21.85 2.30
CA GLN A 376 2.13 -21.91 0.91
C GLN A 376 2.35 -20.50 0.33
N LYS A 377 1.42 -19.57 0.55
CA LYS A 377 1.55 -18.16 0.09
C LYS A 377 2.67 -17.42 0.81
N MET A 378 2.83 -17.63 2.12
CA MET A 378 3.77 -16.87 2.97
C MET A 378 5.18 -17.49 3.07
N GLN A 379 5.41 -18.66 2.47
CA GLN A 379 6.71 -19.35 2.56
C GLN A 379 7.89 -18.51 2.05
N SER A 380 7.68 -17.75 0.97
CA SER A 380 8.69 -16.84 0.44
C SER A 380 8.93 -15.65 1.37
N ALA A 381 7.88 -15.11 2.01
CA ALA A 381 7.99 -14.00 2.97
C ALA A 381 8.87 -14.39 4.19
N ILE A 382 8.78 -15.64 4.66
CA ILE A 382 9.67 -16.14 5.73
C ILE A 382 11.12 -16.15 5.27
N ARG A 383 11.41 -16.62 4.06
CA ARG A 383 12.77 -16.60 3.51
C ARG A 383 13.32 -15.18 3.34
N LEU A 384 12.47 -14.23 2.92
CA LEU A 384 12.84 -12.82 2.86
C LEU A 384 13.18 -12.29 4.25
N ALA A 385 12.36 -12.56 5.27
CA ALA A 385 12.61 -12.14 6.65
C ALA A 385 13.95 -12.67 7.18
N GLU A 386 14.25 -13.97 6.94
CA GLU A 386 15.55 -14.58 7.30
C GLU A 386 16.70 -13.90 6.53
N ALA A 387 16.55 -13.67 5.24
CA ALA A 387 17.57 -13.04 4.41
C ALA A 387 17.86 -11.59 4.87
N ILE A 388 16.82 -10.82 5.18
CA ILE A 388 16.95 -9.43 5.63
C ILE A 388 17.57 -9.35 7.04
N TYR A 389 17.24 -10.30 7.92
CA TYR A 389 17.95 -10.46 9.19
C TYR A 389 19.46 -10.73 8.99
N GLU A 390 19.82 -11.66 8.11
CA GLU A 390 21.22 -11.97 7.81
C GLU A 390 21.94 -10.83 7.08
N TYR A 391 21.23 -10.06 6.24
CA TYR A 391 21.75 -8.86 5.60
C TYR A 391 22.17 -7.81 6.63
N GLY A 392 21.33 -7.55 7.65
CA GLY A 392 21.65 -6.64 8.75
C GLY A 392 22.88 -7.07 9.55
N ARG A 393 23.21 -8.38 9.56
CA ARG A 393 24.40 -8.95 10.19
C ARG A 393 25.66 -8.94 9.30
N GLY A 394 25.51 -8.61 8.01
CA GLY A 394 26.58 -8.66 7.03
C GLY A 394 26.91 -10.05 6.48
N ASN A 395 26.03 -11.03 6.66
CA ASN A 395 26.24 -12.43 6.24
C ASN A 395 25.81 -12.64 4.77
N PHE A 396 26.42 -11.94 3.82
CA PHE A 396 26.00 -11.85 2.42
C PHE A 396 25.87 -13.21 1.71
N GLN A 397 26.75 -14.20 2.01
CA GLN A 397 26.63 -15.52 1.40
C GLN A 397 25.33 -16.22 1.85
N ILE A 398 24.97 -16.13 3.13
CA ILE A 398 23.72 -16.72 3.64
C ILE A 398 22.51 -16.04 3.00
N VAL A 399 22.54 -14.71 2.81
CA VAL A 399 21.49 -13.99 2.10
C VAL A 399 21.30 -14.52 0.67
N PHE A 400 22.41 -14.72 -0.05
CA PHE A 400 22.38 -15.30 -1.39
C PHE A 400 21.75 -16.70 -1.42
N ASP A 401 22.14 -17.57 -0.47
CA ASP A 401 21.62 -18.93 -0.39
C ASP A 401 20.12 -18.97 -0.05
N LEU A 402 19.62 -18.01 0.75
CA LEU A 402 18.21 -17.88 1.14
C LEU A 402 17.33 -17.34 0.02
N LEU A 403 17.78 -16.29 -0.67
CA LEU A 403 17.00 -15.64 -1.73
C LEU A 403 17.07 -16.40 -3.05
N GLY A 404 18.17 -17.09 -3.29
CA GLY A 404 18.40 -17.83 -4.53
C GLY A 404 18.90 -16.94 -5.69
N PRO A 405 19.38 -17.57 -6.79
CA PRO A 405 20.00 -16.83 -7.87
C PRO A 405 19.05 -15.96 -8.70
N ASP A 406 17.76 -16.26 -8.70
CA ASP A 406 16.76 -15.60 -9.56
C ASP A 406 15.80 -14.75 -8.72
N PHE A 407 16.32 -14.12 -7.66
CA PHE A 407 15.54 -13.27 -6.78
C PHE A 407 14.98 -12.06 -7.54
N ASP A 408 13.68 -11.82 -7.35
CA ASP A 408 12.95 -10.63 -7.78
C ASP A 408 11.99 -10.23 -6.65
N ALA A 409 12.19 -9.03 -6.12
CA ALA A 409 11.41 -8.52 -5.00
C ALA A 409 9.92 -8.33 -5.33
N THR A 410 9.55 -8.16 -6.59
CA THR A 410 8.14 -7.99 -7.00
C THR A 410 7.28 -9.22 -6.69
N GLY A 411 7.91 -10.40 -6.53
CA GLY A 411 7.25 -11.63 -6.09
C GLY A 411 6.85 -11.65 -4.61
N PHE A 412 7.09 -10.58 -3.83
CA PHE A 412 6.89 -10.55 -2.37
C PHE A 412 5.76 -9.62 -1.92
N LYS A 413 4.84 -9.23 -2.81
CA LYS A 413 3.69 -8.35 -2.48
C LYS A 413 2.84 -8.82 -1.30
N MET A 414 2.86 -10.13 -1.00
CA MET A 414 2.13 -10.70 0.13
C MET A 414 2.58 -10.17 1.51
N ILE A 415 3.71 -9.47 1.60
CA ILE A 415 4.09 -8.78 2.86
C ILE A 415 3.38 -7.44 3.05
N GLY A 416 2.55 -7.00 2.09
CA GLY A 416 1.82 -5.74 2.17
C GLY A 416 2.62 -4.52 1.71
N ALA A 417 3.43 -4.68 0.66
CA ALA A 417 4.24 -3.62 0.08
C ALA A 417 4.01 -3.48 -1.43
N SER A 418 4.02 -2.24 -1.95
CA SER A 418 3.96 -1.95 -3.38
C SER A 418 5.27 -2.32 -4.08
N ASP A 419 5.25 -2.42 -5.41
CA ASP A 419 6.45 -2.68 -6.19
C ASP A 419 7.58 -1.72 -5.86
N GLU A 420 7.28 -0.45 -5.66
CA GLU A 420 8.26 0.56 -5.31
C GLU A 420 8.82 0.38 -3.89
N GLN A 421 7.98 0.02 -2.93
CA GLN A 421 8.46 -0.30 -1.57
C GLN A 421 9.33 -1.55 -1.56
N LEU A 422 8.99 -2.56 -2.38
CA LEU A 422 9.75 -3.80 -2.52
C LEU A 422 11.09 -3.61 -3.24
N ASP A 423 11.21 -2.62 -4.12
CA ASP A 423 12.39 -2.43 -4.96
C ASP A 423 13.69 -2.24 -4.15
N VAL A 424 13.60 -1.74 -2.92
CA VAL A 424 14.78 -1.69 -2.03
C VAL A 424 15.40 -3.06 -1.76
N PHE A 425 14.61 -4.14 -1.79
CA PHE A 425 15.12 -5.50 -1.62
C PHE A 425 15.86 -6.00 -2.89
N ASN A 426 15.51 -5.50 -4.08
CA ASN A 426 16.33 -5.69 -5.28
C ASN A 426 17.67 -4.95 -5.14
N GLU A 427 17.67 -3.72 -4.63
CA GLU A 427 18.90 -2.98 -4.34
C GLU A 427 19.78 -3.74 -3.32
N VAL A 428 19.19 -4.27 -2.23
CA VAL A 428 19.89 -5.17 -1.28
C VAL A 428 20.51 -6.34 -1.99
N TRP A 429 19.75 -6.99 -2.90
CA TRP A 429 20.24 -8.12 -3.67
C TRP A 429 21.46 -7.76 -4.53
N TYR A 430 21.46 -6.62 -5.21
CA TYR A 430 22.61 -6.18 -5.99
C TYR A 430 23.85 -5.95 -5.10
N ILE A 431 23.67 -5.35 -3.92
CA ILE A 431 24.76 -5.18 -2.96
C ILE A 431 25.30 -6.52 -2.44
N VAL A 432 24.42 -7.47 -2.17
CA VAL A 432 24.82 -8.83 -1.78
C VAL A 432 25.65 -9.49 -2.88
N LEU A 433 25.20 -9.46 -4.12
CA LEU A 433 25.93 -10.00 -5.26
C LEU A 433 27.32 -9.36 -5.44
N LEU A 434 27.43 -8.04 -5.28
CA LEU A 434 28.71 -7.33 -5.32
C LEU A 434 29.67 -7.83 -4.21
N ASN A 435 29.18 -8.01 -2.99
CA ASN A 435 29.99 -8.42 -1.84
C ASN A 435 30.48 -9.88 -1.92
N ILE A 436 29.74 -10.76 -2.63
CA ILE A 436 30.16 -12.15 -2.84
C ILE A 436 30.86 -12.37 -4.18
N GLY A 437 31.20 -11.30 -4.92
CA GLY A 437 31.97 -11.37 -6.16
C GLY A 437 31.19 -11.84 -7.41
N GLN A 438 29.84 -11.79 -7.38
CA GLN A 438 28.98 -12.19 -8.51
C GLN A 438 28.75 -11.03 -9.49
N PHE A 439 29.84 -10.38 -9.95
CA PHE A 439 29.79 -9.14 -10.72
C PHE A 439 29.03 -9.29 -12.05
N SER A 440 29.32 -10.36 -12.83
CA SER A 440 28.60 -10.60 -14.08
C SER A 440 27.09 -10.71 -13.88
N LYS A 441 26.63 -11.26 -12.76
CA LYS A 441 25.22 -11.35 -12.44
C LYS A 441 24.61 -9.98 -12.12
N VAL A 442 25.28 -9.16 -11.31
CA VAL A 442 24.87 -7.77 -11.07
C VAL A 442 24.71 -7.03 -12.39
N ILE A 443 25.72 -7.12 -13.27
CA ILE A 443 25.70 -6.46 -14.57
C ILE A 443 24.47 -6.90 -15.38
N GLY A 444 24.17 -8.21 -15.41
CA GLY A 444 23.03 -8.75 -16.12
C GLY A 444 21.69 -8.23 -15.58
N GLU A 445 21.50 -8.25 -14.26
CA GLU A 445 20.24 -7.84 -13.63
C GLU A 445 20.04 -6.32 -13.67
N VAL A 446 21.07 -5.55 -13.32
CA VAL A 446 20.96 -4.08 -13.34
C VAL A 446 20.75 -3.56 -14.77
N LYS A 447 21.34 -4.17 -15.80
CA LYS A 447 21.05 -3.83 -17.21
C LYS A 447 19.58 -3.99 -17.56
N LYS A 448 18.93 -5.04 -17.09
CA LYS A 448 17.48 -5.23 -17.31
C LYS A 448 16.68 -4.09 -16.68
N GLN A 449 17.07 -3.64 -15.48
CA GLN A 449 16.38 -2.55 -14.79
C GLN A 449 16.64 -1.20 -15.45
N VAL A 450 17.88 -0.90 -15.86
CA VAL A 450 18.22 0.32 -16.58
C VAL A 450 17.46 0.48 -17.89
N CYS A 451 17.12 -0.64 -18.57
CA CYS A 451 16.26 -0.60 -19.75
C CYS A 451 14.80 -0.20 -19.45
N LYS A 452 14.33 -0.45 -18.22
CA LYS A 452 12.99 -0.08 -17.79
C LYS A 452 12.96 1.33 -17.19
N ARG A 453 14.00 1.65 -16.41
CA ARG A 453 14.09 2.84 -15.57
C ARG A 453 15.54 3.27 -15.44
N GLY A 454 15.89 4.44 -15.98
CA GLY A 454 17.27 4.92 -16.07
C GLY A 454 17.77 5.69 -14.84
N ALA A 455 17.43 5.26 -13.61
CA ALA A 455 17.81 5.96 -12.40
C ALA A 455 19.34 6.06 -12.23
N PRO A 456 19.90 7.21 -11.76
CA PRO A 456 21.34 7.42 -11.55
C PRO A 456 22.01 6.30 -10.75
N PHE A 457 21.40 5.88 -9.63
CA PHE A 457 21.93 4.85 -8.77
C PHE A 457 22.18 3.50 -9.49
N LEU A 458 21.32 3.10 -10.41
CA LEU A 458 21.51 1.89 -11.19
C LEU A 458 22.75 1.97 -12.09
N TRP A 459 23.04 3.14 -12.63
CA TRP A 459 24.24 3.37 -13.41
C TRP A 459 25.51 3.39 -12.55
N GLN A 460 25.45 3.94 -11.33
CA GLN A 460 26.52 3.87 -10.34
C GLN A 460 26.83 2.40 -9.95
N LEU A 461 25.78 1.57 -9.77
CA LEU A 461 25.95 0.12 -9.53
C LEU A 461 26.62 -0.59 -10.71
N LEU A 462 26.24 -0.24 -11.96
CA LEU A 462 26.92 -0.78 -13.16
C LEU A 462 28.37 -0.37 -13.23
N GLU A 463 28.71 0.91 -12.98
CA GLU A 463 30.09 1.39 -12.92
C GLU A 463 30.90 0.58 -11.91
N LYS A 464 30.38 0.41 -10.70
CA LYS A 464 31.02 -0.37 -9.63
C LYS A 464 31.24 -1.82 -10.05
N ALA A 465 30.20 -2.48 -10.60
CA ALA A 465 30.30 -3.89 -11.03
C ALA A 465 31.28 -4.06 -12.20
N TYR A 466 31.28 -3.17 -13.19
CA TYR A 466 32.25 -3.19 -14.29
C TYR A 466 33.68 -2.96 -13.80
N SER A 467 33.90 -2.01 -12.89
CA SER A 467 35.20 -1.73 -12.29
C SER A 467 35.75 -2.94 -11.55
N MET A 468 34.92 -3.63 -10.77
CA MET A 468 35.30 -4.83 -10.01
C MET A 468 35.56 -6.03 -10.92
N GLU A 469 34.90 -6.12 -12.08
CA GLU A 469 35.16 -7.15 -13.11
C GLU A 469 36.33 -6.78 -14.04
N GLY A 470 36.90 -5.57 -13.92
CA GLY A 470 38.00 -5.09 -14.76
C GLY A 470 37.59 -4.74 -16.19
N ARG A 471 36.35 -4.36 -16.45
CA ARG A 471 35.80 -4.04 -17.77
C ARG A 471 36.04 -2.59 -18.16
N SER A 472 36.29 -2.37 -19.46
CA SER A 472 36.46 -1.06 -20.04
C SER A 472 35.18 -0.20 -20.09
N ASP A 473 34.02 -0.80 -19.82
CA ASP A 473 32.70 -0.12 -19.84
C ASP A 473 32.44 0.74 -18.59
N ALA A 474 33.25 0.59 -17.52
CA ALA A 474 33.04 1.28 -16.25
C ALA A 474 32.99 2.83 -16.39
N PRO A 475 33.95 3.52 -17.07
CA PRO A 475 33.89 4.97 -17.20
C PRO A 475 32.64 5.46 -17.93
N LEU A 476 32.16 4.71 -18.94
CA LEU A 476 30.96 5.07 -19.69
C LEU A 476 29.71 5.01 -18.81
N ALA A 477 29.61 4.00 -17.94
CA ALA A 477 28.51 3.89 -16.98
C ALA A 477 28.54 5.04 -15.96
N GLY A 478 29.73 5.40 -15.44
CA GLY A 478 29.89 6.54 -14.54
C GLY A 478 29.58 7.89 -15.18
N GLU A 479 29.99 8.10 -16.44
CA GLU A 479 29.57 9.29 -17.19
C GLU A 479 28.04 9.36 -17.35
N ARG A 480 27.39 8.23 -17.64
CA ARG A 480 25.94 8.19 -17.78
C ARG A 480 25.23 8.52 -16.46
N ALA A 481 25.72 8.00 -15.33
CA ALA A 481 25.21 8.35 -14.00
C ALA A 481 25.26 9.88 -13.81
N LYS A 482 26.44 10.50 -14.00
CA LYS A 482 26.63 11.95 -13.84
C LYS A 482 25.74 12.80 -14.74
N VAL A 483 25.52 12.38 -15.98
CA VAL A 483 24.61 13.09 -16.91
C VAL A 483 23.17 13.07 -16.38
N LEU A 484 22.73 11.93 -15.83
CA LEU A 484 21.40 11.78 -15.26
C LEU A 484 21.25 12.57 -13.95
N GLU A 485 22.27 12.53 -13.08
CA GLU A 485 22.34 13.35 -11.86
C GLU A 485 22.23 14.85 -12.19
N ALA A 486 22.99 15.33 -13.18
CA ALA A 486 22.95 16.72 -13.59
C ALA A 486 21.63 17.15 -14.25
N ALA A 487 20.82 16.21 -14.74
CA ALA A 487 19.54 16.47 -15.37
C ALA A 487 18.35 16.35 -14.38
N SER A 488 18.56 15.70 -13.24
CA SER A 488 17.46 15.26 -12.38
C SER A 488 16.93 16.30 -11.40
N LEU A 489 17.75 17.26 -10.94
CA LEU A 489 17.34 18.28 -9.95
C LEU A 489 18.21 19.54 -10.12
N LYS A 490 17.85 20.39 -11.06
CA LYS A 490 18.45 21.71 -11.23
C LYS A 490 17.66 22.79 -10.52
#